data_3cf841572c80ea59cbef20c27add08f7
#
_entry.id   3cf841572c80ea59cbef20c27add08f7
#
_cell.length_a   1.000
_cell.length_b   1.000
_cell.length_c   1.000
_cell.angle_alpha   90.00
_cell.angle_beta   90.00
_cell.angle_gamma   90.00
#
_symmetry.space_group_name_H-M   'P 1'
#
loop_
_entity.id
_entity.type
_entity.pdbx_description
1 polymer ?
#
loop_
_entity_poly.entity_id
_entity_poly.type
_entity_poly.pdbx_seq_one_letter_code
_entity_poly.pdbx_strand_id
1 'polypeptide(L)'
;MTDGPGPRGLDPRTPVLVGVGTASDDAEACELMVAATEAALADAGGRGLAGAVDRVAVPQGSWAYPDPARLVADRIGAPGATSYFVEVGIPQQSLVNDALAAILSGASEVAVVVGGESKRWARDRERSGRSAVETAQPGVVPDVVRARSEPPIEPVEVAHRLWDPVQQYAMIDNAVRAADGRTVGEHRAELSDLWARFSQVSVGNPEAAFGRAVEATWLATPSPDNRPLAFPYNKWHSTQWTVNQAAAVVLCSVGVAGRLGIPSDRWVFPRVGLESSQSVSVLRRARIASWPAMEVLGETAAAWLGRPLVDVEVAELYSCFPAAVRVQQRALGLDPAGTPTVTGGMAFAGGPFNNFVLQSLAAVVRVLRAHPDRLGLVTTVSGLLTKPGLGVWSARPDGRPPLLADLAYEAASVTDTIEAVATLEGYDGGGTVATYTVTYDGMEPARVVAVCDTDDGRRCVSLSDDRALAAAACTEEFIGTRVAIGSGSFAPA
;
A
#
# COMPACT_ATOMS: atom_id res chain seq x y z
N MET A 1 -13.66 7.18 -44.08
CA MET A 1 -13.39 7.01 -42.63
C MET A 1 -11.93 7.35 -42.46
N THR A 2 -11.63 8.55 -42.02
CA THR A 2 -10.26 9.04 -41.87
C THR A 2 -9.74 8.61 -40.49
N ASP A 3 -8.71 7.78 -40.53
CA ASP A 3 -7.91 7.46 -39.34
C ASP A 3 -7.46 8.77 -38.66
N GLY A 4 -8.01 9.05 -37.49
CA GLY A 4 -7.53 10.12 -36.64
C GLY A 4 -6.11 9.74 -36.20
N PRO A 5 -5.10 10.58 -36.41
CA PRO A 5 -3.73 10.23 -36.08
C PRO A 5 -3.54 10.18 -34.55
N GLY A 6 -3.37 8.99 -34.01
CA GLY A 6 -2.63 8.83 -32.77
C GLY A 6 -1.24 9.50 -32.92
N PRO A 7 -0.51 9.78 -31.82
CA PRO A 7 0.81 10.41 -31.91
C PRO A 7 1.67 9.61 -32.88
N ARG A 8 2.09 10.23 -33.99
CA ARG A 8 2.82 9.58 -35.08
C ARG A 8 4.11 8.99 -34.52
N GLY A 9 4.29 7.65 -34.69
CA GLY A 9 5.52 6.97 -34.39
C GLY A 9 5.52 6.06 -33.15
N LEU A 10 4.39 5.89 -32.43
CA LEU A 10 4.28 4.90 -31.35
C LEU A 10 3.90 3.53 -31.91
N ASP A 11 4.44 2.49 -31.30
CA ASP A 11 3.99 1.10 -31.53
C ASP A 11 2.49 1.01 -31.16
N PRO A 12 1.61 0.53 -32.04
CA PRO A 12 0.19 0.36 -31.74
C PRO A 12 -0.12 -0.46 -30.49
N ARG A 13 0.80 -1.33 -30.05
CA ARG A 13 0.70 -2.12 -28.81
C ARG A 13 1.21 -1.41 -27.57
N THR A 14 1.74 -0.17 -27.69
CA THR A 14 2.14 0.61 -26.52
C THR A 14 0.96 0.73 -25.55
N PRO A 15 1.10 0.27 -24.28
CA PRO A 15 0.01 0.39 -23.31
C PRO A 15 -0.15 1.85 -22.86
N VAL A 16 -1.39 2.22 -22.61
CA VAL A 16 -1.77 3.54 -22.12
C VAL A 16 -2.92 3.42 -21.13
N LEU A 17 -2.88 4.16 -20.05
CA LEU A 17 -4.00 4.35 -19.14
C LEU A 17 -4.88 5.46 -19.72
N VAL A 18 -6.15 5.14 -19.94
CA VAL A 18 -7.08 6.03 -20.65
C VAL A 18 -8.24 6.52 -19.77
N GLY A 19 -8.57 5.79 -18.69
CA GLY A 19 -9.67 6.17 -17.82
C GLY A 19 -9.37 5.88 -16.35
N VAL A 20 -9.86 6.77 -15.47
CA VAL A 20 -9.82 6.62 -14.02
C VAL A 20 -11.18 6.95 -13.43
N GLY A 21 -11.61 6.16 -12.44
CA GLY A 21 -12.88 6.38 -11.76
C GLY A 21 -12.82 5.98 -10.30
N THR A 22 -13.61 6.66 -9.47
CA THR A 22 -13.74 6.40 -8.04
C THR A 22 -15.20 6.42 -7.63
N ALA A 23 -15.55 5.69 -6.55
CA ALA A 23 -16.89 5.70 -5.97
C ALA A 23 -16.82 5.62 -4.45
N SER A 24 -17.78 6.25 -3.74
CA SER A 24 -17.81 6.33 -2.28
C SER A 24 -19.21 6.40 -1.66
N ASP A 25 -20.19 5.73 -2.24
CA ASP A 25 -21.57 5.73 -1.78
C ASP A 25 -21.83 4.76 -0.62
N ASP A 26 -23.04 4.80 -0.05
CA ASP A 26 -23.52 3.84 0.96
C ASP A 26 -24.04 2.56 0.30
N ALA A 27 -23.12 1.77 -0.26
CA ALA A 27 -23.41 0.56 -1.02
C ALA A 27 -22.42 -0.56 -0.67
N GLU A 28 -22.73 -1.80 -1.07
CA GLU A 28 -21.80 -2.93 -0.96
C GLU A 28 -20.58 -2.74 -1.89
N ALA A 29 -19.50 -3.46 -1.61
CA ALA A 29 -18.24 -3.26 -2.33
C ALA A 29 -18.34 -3.52 -3.83
N CYS A 30 -19.12 -4.52 -4.26
CA CYS A 30 -19.32 -4.82 -5.67
C CYS A 30 -20.01 -3.66 -6.42
N GLU A 31 -21.05 -3.06 -5.84
CA GLU A 31 -21.75 -1.91 -6.44
C GLU A 31 -20.80 -0.70 -6.56
N LEU A 32 -19.96 -0.46 -5.56
CA LEU A 32 -18.93 0.58 -5.63
C LEU A 32 -17.90 0.30 -6.72
N MET A 33 -17.45 -0.96 -6.87
CA MET A 33 -16.52 -1.36 -7.93
C MET A 33 -17.13 -1.15 -9.32
N VAL A 34 -18.41 -1.50 -9.51
CA VAL A 34 -19.14 -1.24 -10.76
C VAL A 34 -19.20 0.27 -11.03
N ALA A 35 -19.65 1.08 -10.08
CA ALA A 35 -19.75 2.52 -10.22
C ALA A 35 -18.38 3.19 -10.54
N ALA A 36 -17.31 2.75 -9.87
CA ALA A 36 -15.96 3.23 -10.15
C ALA A 36 -15.50 2.85 -11.57
N THR A 37 -15.86 1.64 -12.04
CA THR A 37 -15.52 1.18 -13.40
C THR A 37 -16.31 1.96 -14.45
N GLU A 38 -17.60 2.17 -14.26
CA GLU A 38 -18.42 3.00 -15.13
C GLU A 38 -17.90 4.44 -15.23
N ALA A 39 -17.50 5.01 -14.09
CA ALA A 39 -16.86 6.33 -14.03
C ALA A 39 -15.54 6.35 -14.82
N ALA A 40 -14.71 5.30 -14.72
CA ALA A 40 -13.45 5.19 -15.45
C ALA A 40 -13.65 5.05 -16.96
N LEU A 41 -14.66 4.28 -17.38
CA LEU A 41 -15.04 4.14 -18.79
C LEU A 41 -15.58 5.46 -19.36
N ALA A 42 -16.38 6.18 -18.58
CA ALA A 42 -16.90 7.50 -18.94
C ALA A 42 -15.77 8.55 -19.03
N ASP A 43 -14.81 8.53 -18.10
CA ASP A 43 -13.63 9.41 -18.11
C ASP A 43 -12.77 9.21 -19.37
N ALA A 44 -12.62 7.98 -19.84
CA ALA A 44 -11.92 7.68 -21.08
C ALA A 44 -12.63 8.23 -22.33
N GLY A 45 -13.95 8.26 -22.37
CA GLY A 45 -14.75 8.84 -23.45
C GLY A 45 -14.76 8.06 -24.77
N GLY A 46 -14.27 6.82 -24.79
CA GLY A 46 -14.19 5.99 -26.01
C GLY A 46 -15.53 5.36 -26.39
N ARG A 47 -15.84 5.32 -27.69
CA ARG A 47 -17.06 4.68 -28.18
C ARG A 47 -16.95 3.17 -28.11
N GLY A 48 -17.88 2.50 -27.41
CA GLY A 48 -17.91 1.05 -27.32
C GLY A 48 -16.78 0.47 -26.43
N LEU A 49 -16.09 1.31 -25.64
CA LEU A 49 -14.97 0.89 -24.80
C LEU A 49 -15.39 -0.19 -23.79
N ALA A 50 -16.58 -0.07 -23.17
CA ALA A 50 -17.09 -1.07 -22.24
C ALA A 50 -17.20 -2.49 -22.87
N GLY A 51 -17.77 -2.57 -24.07
CA GLY A 51 -17.89 -3.84 -24.81
C GLY A 51 -16.57 -4.38 -25.36
N ALA A 52 -15.49 -3.59 -25.35
CA ALA A 52 -14.16 -4.00 -25.75
C ALA A 52 -13.30 -4.50 -24.57
N VAL A 53 -13.79 -4.39 -23.34
CA VAL A 53 -13.09 -4.92 -22.18
C VAL A 53 -13.01 -6.43 -22.24
N ASP A 54 -11.79 -6.98 -22.28
CA ASP A 54 -11.50 -8.40 -22.37
C ASP A 54 -10.82 -8.98 -21.12
N ARG A 55 -10.49 -8.10 -20.14
CA ARG A 55 -9.87 -8.45 -18.86
C ARG A 55 -10.37 -7.54 -17.74
N VAL A 56 -10.79 -8.17 -16.63
CA VAL A 56 -11.10 -7.48 -15.38
C VAL A 56 -10.29 -8.09 -14.25
N ALA A 57 -9.50 -7.28 -13.54
CA ALA A 57 -8.66 -7.75 -12.43
C ALA A 57 -9.06 -7.06 -11.12
N VAL A 58 -9.26 -7.85 -10.06
CA VAL A 58 -9.68 -7.39 -8.73
C VAL A 58 -8.76 -7.93 -7.65
N PRO A 59 -8.18 -7.04 -6.79
CA PRO A 59 -7.47 -7.48 -5.60
C PRO A 59 -8.46 -7.89 -4.51
N GLN A 60 -8.16 -8.96 -3.79
CA GLN A 60 -8.97 -9.45 -2.68
C GLN A 60 -9.21 -8.36 -1.62
N GLY A 61 -10.47 -8.14 -1.27
CA GLY A 61 -10.90 -7.26 -0.18
C GLY A 61 -11.31 -8.00 1.08
N SER A 62 -11.97 -7.28 2.00
CA SER A 62 -12.52 -7.84 3.24
C SER A 62 -13.92 -8.48 3.09
N TRP A 63 -14.48 -8.44 1.92
CA TRP A 63 -15.76 -9.00 1.49
C TRP A 63 -15.62 -10.48 1.08
N ALA A 64 -16.76 -11.15 0.82
CA ALA A 64 -16.80 -12.59 0.55
C ALA A 64 -17.17 -12.99 -0.88
N TYR A 65 -17.06 -12.10 -1.87
CA TYR A 65 -17.33 -12.44 -3.27
C TYR A 65 -16.33 -13.46 -3.81
N PRO A 66 -16.75 -14.62 -4.35
CA PRO A 66 -15.85 -15.59 -4.98
C PRO A 66 -15.16 -15.04 -6.23
N ASP A 67 -15.90 -14.34 -7.10
CA ASP A 67 -15.40 -13.72 -8.33
C ASP A 67 -15.99 -12.32 -8.55
N PRO A 68 -15.48 -11.29 -7.85
CA PRO A 68 -15.95 -9.92 -8.03
C PRO A 68 -15.64 -9.35 -9.42
N ALA A 69 -14.58 -9.85 -10.08
CA ALA A 69 -14.24 -9.42 -11.43
C ALA A 69 -15.32 -9.81 -12.45
N ARG A 70 -15.93 -10.98 -12.31
CA ARG A 70 -17.07 -11.43 -13.13
C ARG A 70 -18.29 -10.55 -12.87
N LEU A 71 -18.61 -10.23 -11.60
CA LEU A 71 -19.71 -9.32 -11.28
C LEU A 71 -19.54 -7.96 -11.98
N VAL A 72 -18.35 -7.38 -11.92
CA VAL A 72 -18.05 -6.11 -12.58
C VAL A 72 -18.17 -6.26 -14.10
N ALA A 73 -17.56 -7.30 -14.69
CA ALA A 73 -17.59 -7.54 -16.14
C ALA A 73 -19.03 -7.65 -16.68
N ASP A 74 -19.87 -8.42 -16.02
CA ASP A 74 -21.27 -8.60 -16.42
C ASP A 74 -22.05 -7.28 -16.36
N ARG A 75 -21.85 -6.49 -15.31
CA ARG A 75 -22.58 -5.25 -15.08
C ARG A 75 -22.17 -4.13 -16.05
N ILE A 76 -20.92 -4.07 -16.48
CA ILE A 76 -20.45 -3.08 -17.49
C ILE A 76 -20.73 -3.52 -18.92
N GLY A 77 -21.30 -4.69 -19.16
CA GLY A 77 -21.64 -5.20 -20.49
C GLY A 77 -20.46 -5.91 -21.20
N ALA A 78 -19.51 -6.48 -20.44
CA ALA A 78 -18.36 -7.24 -20.94
C ALA A 78 -18.35 -8.69 -20.42
N PRO A 79 -19.41 -9.50 -20.61
CA PRO A 79 -19.52 -10.84 -19.99
C PRO A 79 -18.45 -11.83 -20.50
N GLY A 80 -17.83 -11.54 -21.65
CA GLY A 80 -16.74 -12.35 -22.23
C GLY A 80 -15.35 -11.99 -21.68
N ALA A 81 -15.23 -11.00 -20.81
CA ALA A 81 -13.94 -10.64 -20.22
C ALA A 81 -13.43 -11.74 -19.28
N THR A 82 -12.12 -12.01 -19.34
CA THR A 82 -11.45 -12.91 -18.40
C THR A 82 -11.39 -12.29 -17.02
N SER A 83 -11.86 -13.02 -16.01
CA SER A 83 -11.83 -12.57 -14.61
C SER A 83 -10.53 -12.98 -13.93
N TYR A 84 -9.87 -12.00 -13.27
CA TYR A 84 -8.64 -12.19 -12.51
C TYR A 84 -8.87 -11.81 -11.04
N PHE A 85 -8.58 -12.76 -10.16
CA PHE A 85 -8.63 -12.55 -8.72
C PHE A 85 -7.23 -12.66 -8.13
N VAL A 86 -6.82 -11.67 -7.32
CA VAL A 86 -5.47 -11.62 -6.75
C VAL A 86 -5.56 -11.59 -5.23
N GLU A 87 -4.98 -12.59 -4.57
CA GLU A 87 -5.03 -12.72 -3.10
C GLU A 87 -4.27 -11.61 -2.36
N VAL A 88 -4.72 -11.31 -1.14
CA VAL A 88 -3.99 -10.44 -0.19
C VAL A 88 -2.58 -10.97 0.05
N GLY A 89 -1.60 -10.09 0.04
CA GLY A 89 -0.18 -10.43 0.17
C GLY A 89 0.59 -10.36 -1.15
N ILE A 90 -0.09 -10.03 -2.25
CA ILE A 90 0.50 -9.67 -3.54
C ILE A 90 0.42 -8.14 -3.68
N PRO A 91 1.49 -7.44 -4.12
CA PRO A 91 1.45 -6.00 -4.36
C PRO A 91 0.36 -5.64 -5.38
N GLN A 92 -0.41 -4.59 -5.14
CA GLN A 92 -1.43 -4.13 -6.09
C GLN A 92 -0.80 -3.65 -7.42
N GLN A 93 0.47 -3.23 -7.40
CA GLN A 93 1.24 -2.94 -8.61
C GLN A 93 1.28 -4.14 -9.56
N SER A 94 1.27 -5.38 -9.03
CA SER A 94 1.29 -6.60 -9.84
C SER A 94 0.08 -6.70 -10.77
N LEU A 95 -1.13 -6.30 -10.31
CA LEU A 95 -2.33 -6.31 -11.16
C LEU A 95 -2.18 -5.35 -12.34
N VAL A 96 -1.60 -4.19 -12.08
CA VAL A 96 -1.34 -3.17 -13.12
C VAL A 96 -0.26 -3.68 -14.08
N ASN A 97 0.84 -4.25 -13.57
CA ASN A 97 1.91 -4.81 -14.39
C ASN A 97 1.42 -5.96 -15.28
N ASP A 98 0.60 -6.87 -14.72
CA ASP A 98 0.02 -7.99 -15.46
C ASP A 98 -0.89 -7.49 -16.60
N ALA A 99 -1.68 -6.45 -16.37
CA ALA A 99 -2.52 -5.83 -17.39
C ALA A 99 -1.68 -5.14 -18.49
N LEU A 100 -0.65 -4.38 -18.09
CA LEU A 100 0.28 -3.74 -19.03
C LEU A 100 1.04 -4.75 -19.88
N ALA A 101 1.52 -5.85 -19.28
CA ALA A 101 2.22 -6.93 -19.98
C ALA A 101 1.29 -7.67 -20.97
N ALA A 102 0.03 -7.91 -20.57
CA ALA A 102 -0.96 -8.52 -21.45
C ALA A 102 -1.26 -7.64 -22.68
N ILE A 103 -1.34 -6.32 -22.52
CA ILE A 103 -1.53 -5.36 -23.61
C ILE A 103 -0.30 -5.33 -24.53
N LEU A 104 0.91 -5.26 -23.97
CA LEU A 104 2.16 -5.28 -24.74
C LEU A 104 2.31 -6.54 -25.58
N SER A 105 1.94 -7.69 -25.03
CA SER A 105 2.01 -8.98 -25.77
C SER A 105 0.87 -9.16 -26.76
N GLY A 106 -0.19 -8.34 -26.70
CA GLY A 106 -1.42 -8.52 -27.48
C GLY A 106 -2.36 -9.61 -26.95
N ALA A 107 -2.14 -10.09 -25.71
CA ALA A 107 -3.03 -11.06 -25.04
C ALA A 107 -4.30 -10.38 -24.47
N SER A 108 -4.31 -9.06 -24.34
CA SER A 108 -5.47 -8.25 -23.98
C SER A 108 -5.48 -6.97 -24.82
N GLU A 109 -6.66 -6.49 -25.21
CA GLU A 109 -6.86 -5.22 -25.89
C GLU A 109 -7.25 -4.11 -24.89
N VAL A 110 -8.17 -4.43 -23.95
CA VAL A 110 -8.67 -3.49 -22.93
C VAL A 110 -8.79 -4.20 -21.59
N ALA A 111 -8.02 -3.72 -20.63
CA ALA A 111 -8.02 -4.24 -19.27
C ALA A 111 -8.60 -3.21 -18.28
N VAL A 112 -9.43 -3.68 -17.36
CA VAL A 112 -9.88 -2.95 -16.18
C VAL A 112 -9.18 -3.53 -14.96
N VAL A 113 -8.59 -2.66 -14.13
CA VAL A 113 -8.13 -3.02 -12.78
C VAL A 113 -8.98 -2.22 -11.81
N VAL A 114 -9.73 -2.92 -10.95
CA VAL A 114 -10.69 -2.29 -10.04
C VAL A 114 -10.67 -3.00 -8.69
N GLY A 115 -10.90 -2.25 -7.63
CA GLY A 115 -11.10 -2.79 -6.30
C GLY A 115 -11.92 -1.84 -5.46
N GLY A 116 -12.42 -2.33 -4.32
CA GLY A 116 -13.26 -1.54 -3.43
C GLY A 116 -13.51 -2.20 -2.10
N GLU A 117 -13.87 -1.37 -1.13
CA GLU A 117 -14.24 -1.74 0.24
C GLU A 117 -15.50 -1.00 0.68
N SER A 118 -16.36 -1.69 1.44
CA SER A 118 -17.58 -1.13 2.00
C SER A 118 -17.74 -1.39 3.50
N LYS A 119 -16.63 -1.32 4.23
CA LYS A 119 -16.58 -1.66 5.66
C LYS A 119 -17.43 -0.73 6.53
N ARG A 120 -17.55 0.55 6.14
CA ARG A 120 -18.44 1.49 6.83
C ARG A 120 -19.90 1.11 6.63
N TRP A 121 -20.30 0.79 5.40
CA TRP A 121 -21.66 0.31 5.07
C TRP A 121 -22.03 -0.94 5.89
N ALA A 122 -21.16 -1.96 5.95
CA ALA A 122 -21.40 -3.17 6.72
C ALA A 122 -21.59 -2.85 8.22
N ARG A 123 -20.67 -2.09 8.82
CA ARG A 123 -20.73 -1.68 10.22
C ARG A 123 -21.98 -0.88 10.56
N ASP A 124 -22.38 0.06 9.71
CA ASP A 124 -23.51 0.95 9.98
C ASP A 124 -24.86 0.19 9.85
N ARG A 125 -24.91 -0.82 8.97
CA ARG A 125 -26.04 -1.78 8.92
C ARG A 125 -26.12 -2.62 10.18
N GLU A 126 -25.03 -3.24 10.60
CA GLU A 126 -24.97 -4.04 11.85
C GLU A 126 -25.41 -3.21 13.07
N ARG A 127 -24.90 -1.99 13.21
CA ARG A 127 -25.30 -1.06 14.28
C ARG A 127 -26.77 -0.69 14.27
N SER A 128 -27.40 -0.67 13.10
CA SER A 128 -28.86 -0.40 12.96
C SER A 128 -29.71 -1.68 13.02
N GLY A 129 -29.11 -2.83 13.37
CA GLY A 129 -29.80 -4.13 13.44
C GLY A 129 -30.20 -4.70 12.08
N ARG A 130 -29.59 -4.21 10.98
CA ARG A 130 -29.79 -4.74 9.63
C ARG A 130 -28.63 -5.65 9.24
N SER A 131 -28.90 -6.67 8.44
CA SER A 131 -27.82 -7.51 7.88
C SER A 131 -27.10 -6.80 6.75
N ALA A 132 -25.78 -6.91 6.73
CA ALA A 132 -24.95 -6.53 5.60
C ALA A 132 -24.84 -7.74 4.64
N VAL A 133 -25.84 -7.92 3.80
CA VAL A 133 -25.89 -9.05 2.86
C VAL A 133 -25.24 -8.59 1.55
N GLU A 134 -24.15 -9.26 1.18
CA GLU A 134 -23.43 -9.08 -0.09
C GLU A 134 -24.09 -9.87 -1.21
N THR A 135 -23.92 -9.42 -2.45
CA THR A 135 -24.40 -10.13 -3.64
C THR A 135 -23.82 -11.54 -3.70
N ALA A 136 -24.70 -12.54 -3.72
CA ALA A 136 -24.30 -13.94 -3.75
C ALA A 136 -23.86 -14.40 -5.16
N GLN A 137 -22.79 -15.20 -5.22
CA GLN A 137 -22.29 -15.82 -6.45
C GLN A 137 -22.15 -17.35 -6.27
N PRO A 138 -23.25 -18.10 -6.20
CA PRO A 138 -23.17 -19.55 -5.96
C PRO A 138 -22.50 -20.28 -7.13
N GLY A 139 -21.44 -21.05 -6.83
CA GLY A 139 -20.77 -21.91 -7.80
C GLY A 139 -19.90 -21.18 -8.83
N VAL A 140 -19.66 -19.88 -8.66
CA VAL A 140 -18.75 -19.10 -9.52
C VAL A 140 -17.34 -19.18 -8.98
N VAL A 141 -16.36 -19.30 -9.90
CA VAL A 141 -14.93 -19.25 -9.60
C VAL A 141 -14.26 -18.32 -10.61
N PRO A 142 -13.20 -17.58 -10.24
CA PRO A 142 -12.46 -16.76 -11.18
C PRO A 142 -11.79 -17.60 -12.29
N ASP A 143 -11.69 -17.03 -13.49
CA ASP A 143 -10.96 -17.68 -14.58
C ASP A 143 -9.47 -17.83 -14.25
N VAL A 144 -8.91 -16.82 -13.56
CA VAL A 144 -7.51 -16.81 -13.13
C VAL A 144 -7.41 -16.36 -11.67
N VAL A 145 -6.67 -17.12 -10.86
CA VAL A 145 -6.32 -16.76 -9.48
C VAL A 145 -4.81 -16.63 -9.37
N ARG A 146 -4.33 -15.46 -8.96
CA ARG A 146 -2.95 -15.27 -8.52
C ARG A 146 -2.91 -15.43 -6.99
N ALA A 147 -2.49 -16.63 -6.57
CA ALA A 147 -2.39 -16.97 -5.14
C ALA A 147 -1.07 -16.45 -4.54
N ARG A 148 -1.10 -16.09 -3.24
CA ARG A 148 0.12 -15.79 -2.51
C ARG A 148 0.94 -17.08 -2.26
N SER A 149 2.27 -16.95 -2.29
CA SER A 149 3.17 -18.09 -2.03
C SER A 149 3.37 -18.36 -0.53
N GLU A 150 3.25 -17.31 0.32
CA GLU A 150 3.60 -17.37 1.75
C GLU A 150 2.65 -16.52 2.60
N PRO A 151 2.42 -16.91 3.87
CA PRO A 151 1.68 -16.07 4.80
C PRO A 151 2.46 -14.76 5.09
N PRO A 152 1.78 -13.63 5.30
CA PRO A 152 2.43 -12.33 5.54
C PRO A 152 3.08 -12.22 6.93
N ILE A 153 2.77 -13.13 7.86
CA ILE A 153 3.22 -13.15 9.25
C ILE A 153 3.68 -14.57 9.59
N GLU A 154 4.85 -14.68 10.22
CA GLU A 154 5.41 -15.98 10.59
C GLU A 154 4.73 -16.56 11.85
N PRO A 155 4.70 -17.91 12.00
CA PRO A 155 4.10 -18.55 13.18
C PRO A 155 4.71 -18.09 14.51
N VAL A 156 6.02 -17.80 14.54
CA VAL A 156 6.71 -17.30 15.74
C VAL A 156 6.23 -15.89 16.12
N GLU A 157 5.92 -15.03 15.15
CA GLU A 157 5.35 -13.71 15.42
C GLU A 157 3.93 -13.83 15.97
N VAL A 158 3.12 -14.74 15.41
CA VAL A 158 1.76 -15.03 15.89
C VAL A 158 1.78 -15.55 17.34
N ALA A 159 2.68 -16.47 17.65
CA ALA A 159 2.83 -17.05 19.00
C ALA A 159 3.15 -15.96 20.05
N HIS A 160 3.89 -14.92 19.67
CA HIS A 160 4.23 -13.78 20.54
C HIS A 160 3.27 -12.60 20.40
N ARG A 161 2.07 -12.81 19.82
CA ARG A 161 1.02 -11.79 19.65
C ARG A 161 1.43 -10.59 18.77
N LEU A 162 2.39 -10.79 17.89
CA LEU A 162 2.88 -9.80 16.94
C LEU A 162 2.19 -9.97 15.58
N TRP A 163 0.87 -10.09 15.56
CA TRP A 163 0.07 -10.26 14.33
C TRP A 163 -0.56 -8.98 13.83
N ASP A 164 -0.69 -7.95 14.69
CA ASP A 164 -1.34 -6.69 14.32
C ASP A 164 -0.34 -5.82 13.52
N PRO A 165 -0.69 -5.40 12.30
CA PRO A 165 0.16 -4.52 11.51
C PRO A 165 0.61 -3.27 12.26
N VAL A 166 -0.24 -2.67 13.12
CA VAL A 166 0.16 -1.47 13.86
C VAL A 166 1.35 -1.72 14.78
N GLN A 167 1.45 -2.90 15.37
CA GLN A 167 2.59 -3.27 16.24
C GLN A 167 3.87 -3.41 15.43
N GLN A 168 3.81 -4.10 14.29
CA GLN A 168 4.97 -4.32 13.44
C GLN A 168 5.49 -3.02 12.81
N TYR A 169 4.61 -2.15 12.33
CA TYR A 169 5.01 -0.84 11.83
C TYR A 169 5.56 0.07 12.95
N ALA A 170 5.03 -0.03 14.16
CA ALA A 170 5.54 0.69 15.32
C ALA A 170 6.97 0.25 15.68
N MET A 171 7.29 -1.04 15.58
CA MET A 171 8.65 -1.56 15.74
C MET A 171 9.60 -1.04 14.67
N ILE A 172 9.17 -1.03 13.40
CA ILE A 172 9.95 -0.46 12.31
C ILE A 172 10.20 1.04 12.57
N ASP A 173 9.20 1.77 13.04
CA ASP A 173 9.30 3.20 13.31
C ASP A 173 10.26 3.51 14.46
N ASN A 174 10.21 2.75 15.54
CA ASN A 174 11.21 2.87 16.63
C ASN A 174 12.62 2.55 16.16
N ALA A 175 12.79 1.56 15.27
CA ALA A 175 14.09 1.29 14.64
C ALA A 175 14.56 2.44 13.74
N VAL A 176 13.66 3.08 12.98
CA VAL A 176 13.93 4.29 12.18
C VAL A 176 14.36 5.43 13.10
N ARG A 177 13.64 5.65 14.20
CA ARG A 177 13.98 6.66 15.22
C ARG A 177 15.41 6.49 15.75
N ALA A 178 15.74 5.27 16.17
CA ALA A 178 17.07 4.97 16.72
C ALA A 178 18.18 5.15 15.67
N ALA A 179 17.94 4.69 14.43
CA ALA A 179 18.88 4.87 13.33
C ALA A 179 19.13 6.36 12.98
N ASP A 180 18.14 7.22 13.23
CA ASP A 180 18.26 8.67 13.05
C ASP A 180 18.86 9.38 14.27
N GLY A 181 19.11 8.68 15.37
CA GLY A 181 19.64 9.26 16.62
C GLY A 181 18.65 10.20 17.31
N ARG A 182 17.35 10.09 17.03
CA ARG A 182 16.32 10.96 17.61
C ARG A 182 15.86 10.46 18.97
N THR A 183 15.61 11.38 19.89
CA THR A 183 14.89 11.09 21.12
C THR A 183 13.44 10.69 20.82
N VAL A 184 12.78 10.05 21.79
CA VAL A 184 11.36 9.69 21.70
C VAL A 184 10.48 10.92 21.43
N GLY A 185 10.76 12.03 22.13
CA GLY A 185 10.00 13.28 21.99
C GLY A 185 10.14 13.91 20.60
N GLU A 186 11.36 14.04 20.09
CA GLU A 186 11.65 14.57 18.75
C GLU A 186 10.98 13.75 17.66
N HIS A 187 11.05 12.43 17.78
CA HIS A 187 10.45 11.54 16.79
C HIS A 187 8.92 11.64 16.76
N ARG A 188 8.26 11.66 17.93
CA ARG A 188 6.81 11.84 18.02
C ARG A 188 6.34 13.17 17.42
N ALA A 189 7.09 14.24 17.65
CA ALA A 189 6.81 15.54 17.03
C ALA A 189 6.92 15.45 15.51
N GLU A 190 7.99 14.86 14.99
CA GLU A 190 8.25 14.71 13.56
C GLU A 190 7.18 13.86 12.84
N LEU A 191 6.75 12.71 13.43
CA LEU A 191 5.66 11.90 12.89
C LEU A 191 4.35 12.71 12.79
N SER A 192 4.06 13.46 13.83
CA SER A 192 2.83 14.25 13.90
C SER A 192 2.86 15.44 12.94
N ASP A 193 4.00 16.06 12.74
CA ASP A 193 4.20 17.11 11.73
C ASP A 193 4.02 16.58 10.30
N LEU A 194 4.59 15.41 10.01
CA LEU A 194 4.39 14.75 8.71
C LEU A 194 2.90 14.48 8.46
N TRP A 195 2.20 13.90 9.42
CA TRP A 195 0.79 13.56 9.29
C TRP A 195 -0.11 14.80 9.26
N ALA A 196 0.23 15.86 9.97
CA ALA A 196 -0.46 17.13 9.86
C ALA A 196 -0.39 17.68 8.41
N ARG A 197 0.78 17.63 7.77
CA ARG A 197 0.92 18.01 6.34
C ARG A 197 0.07 17.13 5.42
N PHE A 198 0.03 15.80 5.65
CA PHE A 198 -0.84 14.89 4.91
C PHE A 198 -2.32 15.28 5.08
N SER A 199 -2.74 15.62 6.30
CA SER A 199 -4.11 16.06 6.56
C SER A 199 -4.48 17.34 5.81
N GLN A 200 -3.56 18.30 5.67
CA GLN A 200 -3.77 19.51 4.88
C GLN A 200 -4.02 19.19 3.40
N VAL A 201 -3.25 18.25 2.81
CA VAL A 201 -3.48 17.82 1.42
C VAL A 201 -4.88 17.21 1.26
N SER A 202 -5.36 16.42 2.23
CA SER A 202 -6.67 15.78 2.17
C SER A 202 -7.85 16.76 2.08
N VAL A 203 -7.69 17.99 2.58
CA VAL A 203 -8.72 19.04 2.50
C VAL A 203 -9.04 19.41 1.05
N GLY A 204 -8.02 19.40 0.18
CA GLY A 204 -8.18 19.69 -1.25
C GLY A 204 -8.65 18.49 -2.08
N ASN A 205 -8.75 17.31 -1.50
CA ASN A 205 -9.18 16.10 -2.19
C ASN A 205 -10.69 15.84 -1.98
N PRO A 206 -11.54 16.03 -3.00
CA PRO A 206 -12.99 15.83 -2.87
C PRO A 206 -13.37 14.35 -2.62
N GLU A 207 -12.46 13.41 -2.86
CA GLU A 207 -12.65 11.98 -2.66
C GLU A 207 -12.17 11.49 -1.29
N ALA A 208 -11.60 12.40 -0.46
CA ALA A 208 -11.11 12.05 0.87
C ALA A 208 -12.27 11.70 1.81
N ALA A 209 -12.19 10.51 2.43
CA ALA A 209 -13.21 10.06 3.38
C ALA A 209 -13.31 10.95 4.63
N PHE A 210 -12.21 11.61 5.00
CA PHE A 210 -12.08 12.40 6.25
C PHE A 210 -11.52 13.80 6.00
N GLY A 211 -11.51 14.33 4.80
CA GLY A 211 -10.92 15.57 4.30
C GLY A 211 -10.91 16.76 5.28
N ARG A 212 -10.13 16.67 6.33
CA ARG A 212 -9.98 17.69 7.37
C ARG A 212 -8.53 17.90 7.77
N ALA A 213 -8.15 19.16 7.95
CA ALA A 213 -6.86 19.49 8.55
C ALA A 213 -6.87 19.20 10.05
N VAL A 214 -5.76 18.65 10.55
CA VAL A 214 -5.52 18.44 11.98
C VAL A 214 -4.15 18.98 12.37
N GLU A 215 -4.05 19.49 13.59
CA GLU A 215 -2.80 20.02 14.13
C GLU A 215 -1.87 18.89 14.59
N ALA A 216 -0.56 19.08 14.43
CA ALA A 216 0.45 18.12 14.86
C ALA A 216 0.36 17.80 16.37
N THR A 217 0.09 18.81 17.19
CA THR A 217 -0.09 18.64 18.65
C THR A 217 -1.28 17.75 18.99
N TRP A 218 -2.38 17.84 18.23
CA TRP A 218 -3.53 16.96 18.41
C TRP A 218 -3.18 15.51 18.03
N LEU A 219 -2.44 15.30 16.95
CA LEU A 219 -1.98 13.98 16.54
C LEU A 219 -1.04 13.35 17.57
N ALA A 220 -0.11 14.14 18.12
CA ALA A 220 0.84 13.68 19.13
C ALA A 220 0.17 13.34 20.49
N THR A 221 -1.00 13.96 20.80
CA THR A 221 -1.63 13.84 22.11
C THR A 221 -2.68 12.72 22.12
N PRO A 222 -2.52 11.66 22.93
CA PRO A 222 -3.55 10.66 23.12
C PRO A 222 -4.84 11.26 23.70
N SER A 223 -5.98 10.80 23.16
CA SER A 223 -7.31 11.20 23.62
C SER A 223 -8.31 10.09 23.27
N PRO A 224 -9.57 10.11 23.77
CA PRO A 224 -10.59 9.13 23.37
C PRO A 224 -10.83 9.06 21.86
N ASP A 225 -10.72 10.19 21.15
CA ASP A 225 -10.88 10.25 19.68
C ASP A 225 -9.60 9.87 18.94
N ASN A 226 -8.45 10.00 19.60
CA ASN A 226 -7.12 9.66 19.09
C ASN A 226 -6.38 8.76 20.09
N ARG A 227 -7.02 7.64 20.48
CA ARG A 227 -6.47 6.71 21.48
C ARG A 227 -5.14 6.11 21.03
N PRO A 228 -4.22 5.77 21.96
CA PRO A 228 -3.01 5.05 21.62
C PRO A 228 -3.35 3.64 21.08
N LEU A 229 -2.53 3.15 20.15
CA LEU A 229 -2.69 1.81 19.56
C LEU A 229 -1.49 0.93 19.89
N ALA A 230 -0.33 1.32 19.41
CA ALA A 230 0.96 0.69 19.66
C ALA A 230 2.02 1.78 19.59
N PHE A 231 2.85 1.95 20.62
CA PHE A 231 3.84 3.03 20.70
C PHE A 231 4.82 2.99 19.49
N PRO A 232 5.03 4.11 18.73
CA PRO A 232 4.66 5.49 19.08
C PRO A 232 3.29 5.97 18.54
N TYR A 233 2.43 5.11 18.02
CA TYR A 233 1.24 5.47 17.26
C TYR A 233 -0.02 5.66 18.09
N ASN A 234 -0.71 6.75 17.82
CA ASN A 234 -2.12 6.94 18.13
C ASN A 234 -2.99 6.55 16.91
N LYS A 235 -4.32 6.46 17.09
CA LYS A 235 -5.28 6.03 16.08
C LYS A 235 -5.11 6.73 14.73
N TRP A 236 -4.90 8.05 14.73
CA TRP A 236 -4.81 8.82 13.49
C TRP A 236 -3.43 8.81 12.83
N HIS A 237 -2.45 8.12 13.41
CA HIS A 237 -1.21 7.75 12.72
C HIS A 237 -1.38 6.50 11.84
N SER A 238 -2.48 5.77 11.98
CA SER A 238 -2.75 4.56 11.20
C SER A 238 -3.78 4.79 10.11
N THR A 239 -3.81 3.89 9.13
CA THR A 239 -4.85 3.79 8.11
C THR A 239 -6.25 3.81 8.72
N GLN A 240 -7.13 4.67 8.22
CA GLN A 240 -8.54 4.65 8.56
C GLN A 240 -9.30 3.79 7.54
N TRP A 241 -9.47 2.53 7.84
CA TRP A 241 -9.98 1.51 6.92
C TRP A 241 -11.49 1.27 6.95
N THR A 242 -12.19 1.95 7.87
CA THR A 242 -13.67 1.87 7.94
C THR A 242 -14.28 2.89 6.98
N VAL A 243 -14.19 2.61 5.69
CA VAL A 243 -14.62 3.47 4.59
C VAL A 243 -15.51 2.70 3.61
N ASN A 244 -16.17 3.41 2.72
CA ASN A 244 -16.82 2.90 1.52
C ASN A 244 -16.11 3.57 0.34
N GLN A 245 -15.17 2.91 -0.29
CA GLN A 245 -14.39 3.48 -1.38
C GLN A 245 -14.02 2.41 -2.40
N ALA A 246 -14.18 2.71 -3.68
CA ALA A 246 -13.67 1.94 -4.79
C ALA A 246 -12.94 2.83 -5.77
N ALA A 247 -12.00 2.24 -6.52
CA ALA A 247 -11.31 2.90 -7.60
C ALA A 247 -11.06 1.92 -8.75
N ALA A 248 -11.13 2.41 -9.98
CA ALA A 248 -10.87 1.67 -11.19
C ALA A 248 -9.96 2.44 -12.13
N VAL A 249 -9.13 1.70 -12.86
CA VAL A 249 -8.34 2.23 -13.98
C VAL A 249 -8.61 1.39 -15.23
N VAL A 250 -8.67 2.06 -16.38
CA VAL A 250 -8.84 1.44 -17.70
C VAL A 250 -7.56 1.61 -18.48
N LEU A 251 -7.02 0.48 -18.93
CA LEU A 251 -5.79 0.37 -19.70
C LEU A 251 -6.10 -0.22 -21.08
N CYS A 252 -5.48 0.29 -22.12
CA CYS A 252 -5.57 -0.31 -23.46
C CYS A 252 -4.29 -0.06 -24.24
N SER A 253 -4.20 -0.56 -25.46
CA SER A 253 -3.11 -0.16 -26.36
C SER A 253 -3.41 1.16 -27.07
N VAL A 254 -2.38 1.89 -27.48
CA VAL A 254 -2.51 3.12 -28.30
C VAL A 254 -3.32 2.86 -29.57
N GLY A 255 -3.15 1.70 -30.19
CA GLY A 255 -3.94 1.29 -31.38
C GLY A 255 -5.43 1.16 -31.08
N VAL A 256 -5.77 0.58 -29.93
CA VAL A 256 -7.17 0.48 -29.46
C VAL A 256 -7.72 1.85 -29.12
N ALA A 257 -6.96 2.67 -28.38
CA ALA A 257 -7.37 4.01 -28.01
C ALA A 257 -7.70 4.88 -29.25
N GLY A 258 -6.85 4.81 -30.28
CA GLY A 258 -7.10 5.47 -31.57
C GLY A 258 -8.33 4.92 -32.28
N ARG A 259 -8.50 3.61 -32.37
CA ARG A 259 -9.65 2.94 -33.01
C ARG A 259 -10.98 3.30 -32.35
N LEU A 260 -11.00 3.39 -31.02
CA LEU A 260 -12.20 3.74 -30.25
C LEU A 260 -12.43 5.27 -30.12
N GLY A 261 -11.52 6.09 -30.66
CA GLY A 261 -11.61 7.52 -30.63
C GLY A 261 -11.45 8.13 -29.24
N ILE A 262 -10.65 7.51 -28.38
CA ILE A 262 -10.32 8.04 -27.05
C ILE A 262 -9.41 9.26 -27.22
N PRO A 263 -9.79 10.45 -26.68
CA PRO A 263 -9.00 11.67 -26.82
C PRO A 263 -7.59 11.50 -26.24
N SER A 264 -6.58 12.01 -26.94
CA SER A 264 -5.17 11.84 -26.55
C SER A 264 -4.79 12.60 -25.28
N ASP A 265 -5.56 13.61 -24.87
CA ASP A 265 -5.41 14.30 -23.58
C ASP A 265 -5.85 13.44 -22.37
N ARG A 266 -6.50 12.30 -22.62
CA ARG A 266 -6.81 11.30 -21.62
C ARG A 266 -5.68 10.30 -21.38
N TRP A 267 -4.69 10.24 -22.28
CA TRP A 267 -3.67 9.21 -22.28
C TRP A 267 -2.56 9.52 -21.26
N VAL A 268 -2.28 8.52 -20.40
CA VAL A 268 -1.14 8.55 -19.47
C VAL A 268 -0.34 7.25 -19.67
N PHE A 269 0.94 7.41 -19.98
CA PHE A 269 1.84 6.33 -20.36
C PHE A 269 2.57 5.78 -19.13
N PRO A 270 2.59 4.47 -18.93
CA PRO A 270 3.50 3.85 -17.97
C PRO A 270 4.94 4.01 -18.46
N ARG A 271 5.83 4.40 -17.56
CA ARG A 271 7.29 4.46 -17.81
C ARG A 271 7.99 3.29 -17.16
N VAL A 272 7.57 3.00 -15.95
CA VAL A 272 8.13 1.95 -15.09
C VAL A 272 6.99 1.30 -14.34
N GLY A 273 7.02 -0.02 -14.25
CA GLY A 273 6.16 -0.84 -13.41
C GLY A 273 6.99 -1.95 -12.78
N LEU A 274 7.53 -1.72 -11.59
CA LEU A 274 8.41 -2.66 -10.88
C LEU A 274 7.72 -3.20 -9.64
N GLU A 275 8.06 -4.44 -9.31
CA GLU A 275 7.61 -5.12 -8.10
C GLU A 275 8.69 -6.05 -7.57
N SER A 276 8.55 -6.48 -6.31
CA SER A 276 9.29 -7.60 -5.77
C SER A 276 8.38 -8.50 -4.95
N SER A 277 8.37 -9.78 -5.27
CA SER A 277 7.63 -10.81 -4.54
C SER A 277 8.41 -11.38 -3.33
N GLN A 278 9.65 -10.94 -3.09
CA GLN A 278 10.46 -11.35 -1.95
C GLN A 278 9.76 -10.99 -0.62
N SER A 279 9.67 -11.96 0.30
CA SER A 279 9.11 -11.77 1.62
C SER A 279 10.14 -12.05 2.72
N VAL A 280 10.36 -11.05 3.60
CA VAL A 280 11.21 -11.18 4.79
C VAL A 280 10.50 -10.54 5.97
N SER A 281 10.15 -11.34 6.97
CA SER A 281 9.47 -10.82 8.18
C SER A 281 10.32 -9.81 8.93
N VAL A 282 9.68 -8.94 9.72
CA VAL A 282 10.37 -7.92 10.54
C VAL A 282 11.41 -8.58 11.46
N LEU A 283 11.07 -9.76 12.01
CA LEU A 283 11.94 -10.51 12.90
C LEU A 283 13.24 -10.97 12.22
N ARG A 284 13.20 -11.28 10.92
CA ARG A 284 14.37 -11.77 10.18
C ARG A 284 15.21 -10.69 9.51
N ARG A 285 14.75 -9.44 9.46
CA ARG A 285 15.50 -8.35 8.81
C ARG A 285 16.73 -7.98 9.60
N ALA A 286 17.92 -8.12 9.04
CA ALA A 286 19.14 -7.67 9.69
C ALA A 286 19.08 -6.15 9.97
N ARG A 287 18.56 -5.37 9.03
CA ARG A 287 18.37 -3.91 9.15
C ARG A 287 16.88 -3.57 9.15
N ILE A 288 16.27 -3.43 10.33
CA ILE A 288 14.82 -3.20 10.49
C ILE A 288 14.40 -1.84 9.91
N ALA A 289 15.25 -0.82 10.03
CA ALA A 289 14.98 0.56 9.60
C ALA A 289 15.14 0.81 8.09
N SER A 290 15.52 -0.21 7.30
CA SER A 290 15.73 -0.08 5.85
C SER A 290 14.88 -1.05 5.06
N TRP A 291 14.78 -0.82 3.74
CA TRP A 291 14.02 -1.67 2.83
C TRP A 291 14.80 -1.94 1.53
N PRO A 292 15.77 -2.88 1.54
CA PRO A 292 16.63 -3.14 0.40
C PRO A 292 15.87 -3.46 -0.90
N ALA A 293 14.75 -4.18 -0.81
CA ALA A 293 13.92 -4.46 -1.98
C ALA A 293 13.38 -3.17 -2.64
N MET A 294 12.97 -2.16 -1.86
CA MET A 294 12.53 -0.87 -2.41
C MET A 294 13.71 -0.05 -2.94
N GLU A 295 14.90 -0.15 -2.33
CA GLU A 295 16.14 0.47 -2.83
C GLU A 295 16.45 -0.04 -4.24
N VAL A 296 16.41 -1.37 -4.45
CA VAL A 296 16.62 -2.01 -5.78
C VAL A 296 15.58 -1.50 -6.81
N LEU A 297 14.31 -1.41 -6.45
CA LEU A 297 13.30 -0.88 -7.35
C LEU A 297 13.58 0.58 -7.71
N GLY A 298 13.96 1.40 -6.72
CA GLY A 298 14.27 2.82 -6.90
C GLY A 298 15.47 3.06 -7.81
N GLU A 299 16.56 2.35 -7.59
CA GLU A 299 17.78 2.41 -8.42
C GLU A 299 17.50 1.98 -9.86
N THR A 300 16.77 0.86 -10.03
CA THR A 300 16.38 0.36 -11.36
C THR A 300 15.50 1.36 -12.10
N ALA A 301 14.51 1.96 -11.41
CA ALA A 301 13.66 2.98 -12.00
C ALA A 301 14.43 4.24 -12.38
N ALA A 302 15.31 4.73 -11.50
CA ALA A 302 16.15 5.91 -11.76
C ALA A 302 17.08 5.70 -12.97
N ALA A 303 17.71 4.52 -13.05
CA ALA A 303 18.57 4.13 -14.18
C ALA A 303 17.79 4.12 -15.50
N TRP A 304 16.58 3.52 -15.51
CA TRP A 304 15.72 3.49 -16.70
C TRP A 304 15.25 4.88 -17.14
N LEU A 305 14.88 5.74 -16.18
CA LEU A 305 14.44 7.11 -16.44
C LEU A 305 15.61 8.03 -16.84
N GLY A 306 16.86 7.68 -16.49
CA GLY A 306 18.04 8.53 -16.67
C GLY A 306 18.06 9.75 -15.74
N ARG A 307 17.33 9.70 -14.61
CA ARG A 307 17.23 10.77 -13.61
C ARG A 307 16.86 10.20 -12.23
N PRO A 308 17.30 10.82 -11.12
CA PRO A 308 16.96 10.37 -9.78
C PRO A 308 15.47 10.58 -9.49
N LEU A 309 14.90 9.74 -8.61
CA LEU A 309 13.47 9.80 -8.27
C LEU A 309 13.10 11.05 -7.46
N VAL A 310 14.04 11.71 -6.79
CA VAL A 310 13.80 13.01 -6.12
C VAL A 310 13.34 14.10 -7.09
N ASP A 311 13.66 13.95 -8.39
CA ASP A 311 13.22 14.87 -9.45
C ASP A 311 11.82 14.56 -9.98
N VAL A 312 11.10 13.55 -9.46
CA VAL A 312 9.72 13.25 -9.81
C VAL A 312 8.80 14.18 -9.03
N GLU A 313 8.07 15.01 -9.75
CA GLU A 313 7.34 16.17 -9.20
C GLU A 313 6.02 15.78 -8.49
N VAL A 314 5.45 14.66 -8.85
CA VAL A 314 4.16 14.17 -8.31
C VAL A 314 4.39 12.81 -7.69
N ALA A 315 4.22 12.69 -6.39
CA ALA A 315 4.42 11.43 -5.68
C ALA A 315 3.23 11.10 -4.79
N GLU A 316 2.80 9.86 -4.84
CA GLU A 316 1.87 9.27 -3.88
C GLU A 316 2.51 8.02 -3.30
N LEU A 317 3.09 8.14 -2.12
CA LEU A 317 3.65 6.98 -1.42
C LEU A 317 2.57 6.25 -0.63
N TYR A 318 2.66 4.94 -0.61
CA TYR A 318 1.76 4.12 0.20
C TYR A 318 1.94 4.46 1.68
N SER A 319 0.89 4.95 2.32
CA SER A 319 0.96 5.67 3.60
C SER A 319 0.12 5.02 4.70
N CYS A 320 0.21 3.68 4.83
CA CYS A 320 -0.53 2.97 5.88
C CYS A 320 -0.12 3.41 7.30
N PHE A 321 1.14 3.76 7.50
CA PHE A 321 1.74 4.27 8.74
C PHE A 321 2.89 5.25 8.42
N PRO A 322 3.30 6.12 9.36
CA PRO A 322 4.44 7.02 9.17
C PRO A 322 5.73 6.29 8.79
N ALA A 323 6.05 5.17 9.45
CA ALA A 323 7.21 4.36 9.10
C ALA A 323 7.24 3.95 7.63
N ALA A 324 6.08 3.59 7.05
CA ALA A 324 6.01 3.21 5.65
C ALA A 324 6.47 4.36 4.75
N VAL A 325 6.01 5.59 5.00
CA VAL A 325 6.42 6.77 4.23
C VAL A 325 7.92 7.05 4.40
N ARG A 326 8.43 7.05 5.66
CA ARG A 326 9.82 7.36 5.95
C ARG A 326 10.80 6.35 5.36
N VAL A 327 10.50 5.06 5.47
CA VAL A 327 11.32 4.01 4.89
C VAL A 327 11.34 4.10 3.36
N GLN A 328 10.22 4.39 2.72
CA GLN A 328 10.14 4.62 1.28
C GLN A 328 10.89 5.87 0.84
N GLN A 329 10.73 7.02 1.53
CA GLN A 329 11.49 8.23 1.21
C GLN A 329 13.00 7.95 1.23
N ARG A 330 13.47 7.25 2.25
CA ARG A 330 14.88 6.87 2.40
C ARG A 330 15.35 5.95 1.27
N ALA A 331 14.61 4.87 1.02
CA ALA A 331 14.96 3.87 0.01
C ALA A 331 14.96 4.44 -1.42
N LEU A 332 14.09 5.42 -1.69
CA LEU A 332 13.95 6.05 -3.01
C LEU A 332 14.77 7.35 -3.17
N GLY A 333 15.53 7.75 -2.13
CA GLY A 333 16.30 8.99 -2.13
C GLY A 333 15.45 10.26 -2.25
N LEU A 334 14.19 10.23 -1.77
CA LEU A 334 13.29 11.38 -1.80
C LEU A 334 13.58 12.33 -0.64
N ASP A 335 13.21 13.62 -0.82
CA ASP A 335 13.35 14.62 0.22
C ASP A 335 12.60 14.22 1.51
N PRO A 336 13.30 14.04 2.66
CA PRO A 336 12.65 13.69 3.92
C PRO A 336 11.73 14.80 4.45
N ALA A 337 11.94 16.08 4.07
CA ALA A 337 11.05 17.18 4.42
C ALA A 337 9.80 17.26 3.53
N GLY A 338 9.78 16.52 2.41
CA GLY A 338 8.69 16.50 1.45
C GLY A 338 7.40 15.91 2.00
N THR A 339 6.29 16.19 1.30
CA THR A 339 4.96 15.64 1.60
C THR A 339 4.51 14.81 0.40
N PRO A 340 4.98 13.54 0.27
CA PRO A 340 4.79 12.75 -0.94
C PRO A 340 3.39 12.12 -1.00
N THR A 341 2.37 12.96 -1.09
CA THR A 341 0.97 12.56 -1.30
C THR A 341 0.21 13.64 -2.08
N VAL A 342 -0.67 13.21 -2.95
CA VAL A 342 -1.66 14.06 -3.65
C VAL A 342 -3.08 13.76 -3.16
N THR A 343 -3.26 12.67 -2.41
CA THR A 343 -4.57 12.28 -1.85
C THR A 343 -4.78 12.77 -0.42
N GLY A 344 -3.69 12.97 0.35
CA GLY A 344 -3.70 13.17 1.80
C GLY A 344 -3.46 11.89 2.59
N GLY A 345 -3.15 10.77 1.93
CA GLY A 345 -2.77 9.50 2.53
C GLY A 345 -3.89 8.73 3.22
N MET A 346 -3.59 7.50 3.58
CA MET A 346 -4.58 6.51 4.04
C MET A 346 -5.22 6.84 5.39
N ALA A 347 -4.63 7.72 6.17
CA ALA A 347 -5.22 8.20 7.43
C ALA A 347 -6.35 9.22 7.20
N PHE A 348 -6.25 10.06 6.18
CA PHE A 348 -7.17 11.19 5.95
C PHE A 348 -7.98 11.05 4.66
N ALA A 349 -7.39 10.55 3.58
CA ALA A 349 -8.14 10.22 2.36
C ALA A 349 -8.99 8.95 2.50
N GLY A 350 -8.66 8.10 3.47
CA GLY A 350 -9.23 6.78 3.65
C GLY A 350 -8.33 5.69 3.09
N GLY A 351 -8.35 4.52 3.74
CA GLY A 351 -7.53 3.39 3.35
C GLY A 351 -8.36 2.14 3.13
N PRO A 352 -8.96 1.97 1.96
CA PRO A 352 -9.82 0.83 1.64
C PRO A 352 -9.00 -0.45 1.50
N PHE A 353 -8.52 -0.98 2.59
CA PHE A 353 -7.77 -2.24 2.74
C PHE A 353 -6.77 -2.50 1.59
N ASN A 354 -7.11 -3.40 0.66
CA ASN A 354 -6.23 -3.80 -0.44
C ASN A 354 -6.53 -3.04 -1.75
N ASN A 355 -6.97 -1.78 -1.70
CA ASN A 355 -7.35 -1.01 -2.89
C ASN A 355 -6.71 0.39 -3.00
N PHE A 356 -6.03 0.91 -2.00
CA PHE A 356 -5.58 2.31 -1.98
C PHE A 356 -4.71 2.70 -3.19
N VAL A 357 -3.92 1.79 -3.75
CA VAL A 357 -3.03 2.08 -4.89
C VAL A 357 -3.79 2.51 -6.13
N LEU A 358 -4.99 1.97 -6.37
CA LEU A 358 -5.80 2.39 -7.52
C LEU A 358 -6.36 3.81 -7.33
N GLN A 359 -6.70 4.19 -6.09
CA GLN A 359 -7.06 5.57 -5.76
C GLN A 359 -5.89 6.52 -5.92
N SER A 360 -4.70 6.11 -5.47
CA SER A 360 -3.45 6.83 -5.65
C SER A 360 -3.16 7.06 -7.13
N LEU A 361 -3.28 6.01 -7.94
CA LEU A 361 -3.05 6.09 -9.38
C LEU A 361 -4.07 7.01 -10.06
N ALA A 362 -5.36 6.91 -9.70
CA ALA A 362 -6.39 7.79 -10.22
C ALA A 362 -6.11 9.27 -9.91
N ALA A 363 -5.69 9.58 -8.68
CA ALA A 363 -5.33 10.94 -8.29
C ALA A 363 -4.10 11.45 -9.04
N VAL A 364 -3.03 10.66 -9.12
CA VAL A 364 -1.81 11.00 -9.87
C VAL A 364 -2.10 11.22 -11.35
N VAL A 365 -2.89 10.35 -11.99
CA VAL A 365 -3.31 10.50 -13.41
C VAL A 365 -4.02 11.83 -13.65
N ARG A 366 -4.92 12.25 -12.77
CA ARG A 366 -5.60 13.56 -12.89
C ARG A 366 -4.63 14.72 -12.82
N VAL A 367 -3.63 14.65 -11.91
CA VAL A 367 -2.58 15.68 -11.82
C VAL A 367 -1.72 15.71 -13.08
N LEU A 368 -1.32 14.54 -13.61
CA LEU A 368 -0.50 14.45 -14.83
C LEU A 368 -1.23 14.97 -16.07
N ARG A 369 -2.55 14.74 -16.19
CA ARG A 369 -3.35 15.31 -17.29
C ARG A 369 -3.43 16.83 -17.21
N ALA A 370 -3.51 17.39 -16.00
CA ALA A 370 -3.47 18.85 -15.78
C ALA A 370 -2.06 19.44 -15.97
N HIS A 371 -1.01 18.64 -15.75
CA HIS A 371 0.39 19.04 -15.82
C HIS A 371 1.22 18.02 -16.63
N PRO A 372 1.05 17.97 -17.96
CA PRO A 372 1.55 16.88 -18.81
C PRO A 372 3.08 16.76 -18.87
N ASP A 373 3.82 17.79 -18.46
CA ASP A 373 5.29 17.80 -18.43
C ASP A 373 5.88 17.13 -17.18
N ARG A 374 5.05 16.79 -16.19
CA ARG A 374 5.47 16.15 -14.93
C ARG A 374 5.53 14.64 -15.05
N LEU A 375 6.32 14.03 -14.18
CA LEU A 375 6.28 12.60 -13.89
C LEU A 375 5.50 12.34 -12.59
N GLY A 376 4.82 11.20 -12.55
CA GLY A 376 4.08 10.73 -11.38
C GLY A 376 4.63 9.42 -10.85
N LEU A 377 4.91 9.33 -9.56
CA LEU A 377 5.35 8.15 -8.84
C LEU A 377 4.21 7.66 -7.95
N VAL A 378 3.87 6.38 -8.07
CA VAL A 378 2.95 5.68 -7.15
C VAL A 378 3.66 4.46 -6.59
N THR A 379 3.61 4.28 -5.27
CA THR A 379 4.21 3.11 -4.64
C THR A 379 3.16 2.18 -4.04
N THR A 380 3.56 0.93 -3.85
CA THR A 380 2.76 -0.12 -3.22
C THR A 380 3.57 -0.76 -2.10
N VAL A 381 2.89 -1.08 -1.00
CA VAL A 381 3.43 -1.84 0.11
C VAL A 381 2.57 -3.07 0.34
N SER A 382 3.17 -4.24 0.39
CA SER A 382 2.53 -5.47 0.82
C SER A 382 3.44 -6.25 1.78
N GLY A 383 2.87 -7.16 2.58
CA GLY A 383 3.63 -8.01 3.50
C GLY A 383 4.43 -7.24 4.56
N LEU A 384 3.93 -6.15 5.12
CA LEU A 384 4.57 -5.39 6.21
C LEU A 384 5.96 -4.84 5.81
N LEU A 385 6.03 -4.07 4.73
CA LEU A 385 7.27 -3.55 4.13
C LEU A 385 8.23 -4.66 3.67
N THR A 386 7.72 -5.73 3.06
CA THR A 386 8.58 -6.74 2.43
C THR A 386 8.48 -6.73 0.91
N LYS A 387 7.26 -6.66 0.39
CA LYS A 387 6.96 -6.75 -1.05
C LYS A 387 6.62 -5.37 -1.59
N PRO A 388 7.59 -4.65 -2.16
CA PRO A 388 7.36 -3.34 -2.77
C PRO A 388 6.75 -3.44 -4.15
N GLY A 389 6.06 -2.37 -4.55
CA GLY A 389 5.74 -2.06 -5.93
C GLY A 389 5.98 -0.59 -6.21
N LEU A 390 6.33 -0.26 -7.45
CA LEU A 390 6.64 1.08 -7.90
C LEU A 390 6.18 1.28 -9.33
N GLY A 391 5.34 2.30 -9.57
CA GLY A 391 4.90 2.72 -10.89
C GLY A 391 5.31 4.17 -11.19
N VAL A 392 5.92 4.42 -12.35
CA VAL A 392 6.18 5.79 -12.82
C VAL A 392 5.37 6.05 -14.10
N TRP A 393 4.71 7.20 -14.14
CA TRP A 393 3.72 7.56 -15.14
C TRP A 393 4.00 8.95 -15.75
N SER A 394 3.58 9.16 -17.01
CA SER A 394 3.70 10.43 -17.71
C SER A 394 2.55 10.65 -18.70
N ALA A 395 2.04 11.85 -18.80
CA ALA A 395 1.08 12.20 -19.85
C ALA A 395 1.74 12.34 -21.25
N ARG A 396 3.06 12.34 -21.33
CA ARG A 396 3.80 12.39 -22.60
C ARG A 396 4.48 11.06 -22.89
N PRO A 397 4.40 10.50 -24.11
CA PRO A 397 5.19 9.35 -24.50
C PRO A 397 6.68 9.72 -24.62
N ASP A 398 7.58 8.74 -24.47
CA ASP A 398 9.02 8.89 -24.74
C ASP A 398 9.51 7.97 -25.86
N GLY A 399 8.60 7.27 -26.51
CA GLY A 399 8.90 6.36 -27.62
C GLY A 399 9.51 5.01 -27.19
N ARG A 400 9.70 4.78 -25.88
CA ARG A 400 10.18 3.51 -25.35
C ARG A 400 9.03 2.68 -24.77
N PRO A 401 9.08 1.34 -24.83
CA PRO A 401 8.17 0.50 -24.04
C PRO A 401 8.41 0.72 -22.54
N PRO A 402 7.39 0.54 -21.69
CA PRO A 402 7.60 0.60 -20.24
C PRO A 402 8.54 -0.51 -19.76
N LEU A 403 9.35 -0.21 -18.74
CA LEU A 403 10.09 -1.24 -18.02
C LEU A 403 9.13 -1.95 -17.05
N LEU A 404 8.86 -3.23 -17.27
CA LEU A 404 8.04 -4.08 -16.39
C LEU A 404 8.90 -5.24 -15.87
N ALA A 405 9.05 -5.38 -14.55
CA ALA A 405 9.83 -6.48 -13.97
C ALA A 405 9.42 -6.81 -12.52
N ASP A 406 9.51 -8.10 -12.17
CA ASP A 406 9.62 -8.57 -10.78
C ASP A 406 11.12 -8.72 -10.46
N LEU A 407 11.61 -7.94 -9.50
CA LEU A 407 13.01 -7.88 -9.06
C LEU A 407 13.23 -8.67 -7.76
N ALA A 408 12.47 -9.74 -7.53
CA ALA A 408 12.59 -10.54 -6.30
C ALA A 408 13.97 -11.17 -6.12
N TYR A 409 14.61 -11.60 -7.22
CA TYR A 409 15.95 -12.18 -7.18
C TYR A 409 17.01 -11.14 -6.80
N GLU A 410 16.96 -9.97 -7.42
CA GLU A 410 17.85 -8.84 -7.14
C GLU A 410 17.66 -8.35 -5.70
N ALA A 411 16.41 -8.21 -5.25
CA ALA A 411 16.08 -7.84 -3.88
C ALA A 411 16.62 -8.86 -2.87
N ALA A 412 16.49 -10.16 -3.15
CA ALA A 412 17.01 -11.21 -2.30
C ALA A 412 18.54 -11.18 -2.17
N SER A 413 19.24 -10.84 -3.25
CA SER A 413 20.70 -10.79 -3.28
C SER A 413 21.32 -9.70 -2.38
N VAL A 414 20.55 -8.67 -2.02
CA VAL A 414 21.00 -7.52 -1.20
C VAL A 414 20.34 -7.46 0.18
N THR A 415 19.43 -8.42 0.48
CA THR A 415 18.69 -8.44 1.73
C THR A 415 19.34 -9.41 2.73
N ASP A 416 20.05 -8.85 3.70
CA ASP A 416 20.60 -9.64 4.81
C ASP A 416 19.52 -10.07 5.78
N THR A 417 19.58 -11.34 6.21
CA THR A 417 18.64 -11.93 7.17
C THR A 417 19.37 -12.48 8.40
N ILE A 418 18.65 -12.53 9.53
CA ILE A 418 19.08 -13.13 10.78
C ILE A 418 18.19 -14.33 11.08
N GLU A 419 18.74 -15.39 11.65
CA GLU A 419 17.97 -16.54 12.10
C GLU A 419 17.05 -16.14 13.27
N ALA A 420 15.76 -16.45 13.14
CA ALA A 420 14.77 -16.24 14.17
C ALA A 420 14.61 -17.52 15.01
N VAL A 421 14.52 -17.35 16.33
CA VAL A 421 14.29 -18.43 17.28
C VAL A 421 13.04 -18.16 18.11
N ALA A 422 12.25 -19.21 18.37
CA ALA A 422 11.09 -19.12 19.25
C ALA A 422 11.53 -19.16 20.73
N THR A 423 11.21 -18.12 21.50
CA THR A 423 11.57 -18.04 22.92
C THR A 423 10.65 -18.85 23.82
N LEU A 424 9.42 -19.13 23.37
CA LEU A 424 8.47 -19.96 24.13
C LEU A 424 8.93 -21.41 24.26
N GLU A 425 9.83 -21.90 23.43
CA GLU A 425 10.23 -23.29 23.29
C GLU A 425 11.71 -23.56 23.65
N GLY A 426 12.46 -22.57 24.17
CA GLY A 426 13.80 -22.91 24.63
C GLY A 426 14.93 -21.92 24.43
N TYR A 427 14.70 -20.61 24.38
CA TYR A 427 15.79 -19.68 24.59
C TYR A 427 15.73 -19.07 25.99
N ASP A 428 16.77 -19.41 26.81
CA ASP A 428 17.08 -18.75 28.06
C ASP A 428 18.49 -18.16 27.97
N GLY A 429 18.61 -16.83 28.18
CA GLY A 429 19.91 -16.16 28.04
C GLY A 429 19.81 -14.65 28.00
N GLY A 430 20.95 -14.01 27.67
CA GLY A 430 21.02 -12.58 27.51
C GLY A 430 20.65 -12.15 26.08
N GLY A 431 20.22 -10.90 25.95
CA GLY A 431 19.98 -10.28 24.65
C GLY A 431 20.06 -8.77 24.72
N THR A 432 19.94 -8.14 23.56
CA THR A 432 19.91 -6.69 23.41
C THR A 432 18.67 -6.30 22.61
N VAL A 433 17.89 -5.34 23.06
CA VAL A 433 16.69 -4.86 22.36
C VAL A 433 17.08 -4.25 21.03
N ALA A 434 16.69 -4.87 19.92
CA ALA A 434 16.91 -4.36 18.55
C ALA A 434 15.80 -3.39 18.12
N THR A 435 14.56 -3.66 18.54
CA THR A 435 13.42 -2.76 18.43
C THR A 435 12.30 -3.20 19.35
N TYR A 436 11.30 -2.34 19.55
CA TYR A 436 10.17 -2.64 20.43
C TYR A 436 8.92 -1.85 20.04
N THR A 437 7.81 -2.22 20.65
CA THR A 437 6.60 -1.41 20.77
C THR A 437 5.97 -1.61 22.15
N VAL A 438 5.07 -0.70 22.53
CA VAL A 438 4.27 -0.83 23.76
C VAL A 438 2.81 -0.92 23.38
N THR A 439 2.11 -1.94 23.89
CA THR A 439 0.66 -2.06 23.75
C THR A 439 -0.05 -1.46 24.96
N TYR A 440 -1.31 -1.09 24.79
CA TYR A 440 -2.08 -0.33 25.75
C TYR A 440 -3.30 -1.10 26.26
N ASP A 441 -3.66 -0.85 27.51
CA ASP A 441 -4.94 -1.20 28.11
C ASP A 441 -5.75 0.08 28.27
N GLY A 442 -6.68 0.31 27.34
CA GLY A 442 -7.33 1.61 27.22
C GLY A 442 -6.35 2.72 26.83
N MET A 443 -6.06 3.63 27.75
CA MET A 443 -5.13 4.76 27.58
C MET A 443 -3.76 4.53 28.23
N GLU A 444 -3.63 3.45 29.04
CA GLU A 444 -2.45 3.19 29.86
C GLU A 444 -1.49 2.21 29.18
N PRO A 445 -0.16 2.47 29.18
CA PRO A 445 0.82 1.48 28.75
C PRO A 445 0.70 0.19 29.56
N ALA A 446 0.69 -0.97 28.87
CA ALA A 446 0.39 -2.23 29.53
C ALA A 446 1.48 -3.30 29.35
N ARG A 447 2.07 -3.38 28.15
CA ARG A 447 3.03 -4.42 27.81
C ARG A 447 4.07 -3.91 26.84
N VAL A 448 5.32 -4.28 27.04
CA VAL A 448 6.38 -4.12 26.03
C VAL A 448 6.46 -5.41 25.22
N VAL A 449 6.47 -5.27 23.88
CA VAL A 449 6.81 -6.32 22.92
C VAL A 449 8.15 -5.93 22.32
N ALA A 450 9.19 -6.73 22.54
CA ALA A 450 10.54 -6.43 22.06
C ALA A 450 11.04 -7.51 21.09
N VAL A 451 11.69 -7.05 20.04
CA VAL A 451 12.57 -7.88 19.20
C VAL A 451 13.98 -7.75 19.77
N CYS A 452 14.60 -8.85 20.13
CA CYS A 452 15.91 -8.88 20.77
C CYS A 452 16.90 -9.67 19.93
N ASP A 453 18.09 -9.10 19.74
CA ASP A 453 19.26 -9.84 19.27
C ASP A 453 19.82 -10.63 20.46
N THR A 454 19.90 -11.95 20.31
CA THR A 454 20.36 -12.87 21.36
C THR A 454 21.89 -12.94 21.42
N ASP A 455 22.47 -13.32 22.57
CA ASP A 455 23.92 -13.41 22.73
C ASP A 455 24.59 -14.46 21.83
N ASP A 456 23.83 -15.41 21.31
CA ASP A 456 24.30 -16.42 20.35
C ASP A 456 24.14 -15.99 18.86
N GLY A 457 23.78 -14.73 18.62
CA GLY A 457 23.71 -14.15 17.26
C GLY A 457 22.43 -14.42 16.50
N ARG A 458 21.40 -14.94 17.17
CA ARG A 458 20.06 -15.12 16.62
C ARG A 458 19.13 -13.97 17.03
N ARG A 459 17.88 -14.04 16.67
CA ARG A 459 16.88 -13.02 17.02
C ARG A 459 15.59 -13.65 17.52
N CYS A 460 14.98 -13.04 18.53
CA CYS A 460 13.73 -13.52 19.11
C CYS A 460 12.75 -12.36 19.35
N VAL A 461 11.48 -12.72 19.57
CA VAL A 461 10.47 -11.84 20.17
C VAL A 461 10.27 -12.24 21.62
N SER A 462 10.19 -11.26 22.51
CA SER A 462 9.92 -11.48 23.93
C SER A 462 9.01 -10.38 24.49
N LEU A 463 8.33 -10.67 25.60
CA LEU A 463 7.29 -9.82 26.16
C LEU A 463 7.64 -9.44 27.60
N SER A 464 7.20 -8.24 28.04
CA SER A 464 7.17 -7.86 29.45
C SER A 464 5.83 -7.24 29.81
N ASP A 465 5.16 -7.79 30.81
CA ASP A 465 3.91 -7.27 31.36
C ASP A 465 4.14 -6.27 32.52
N ASP A 466 5.39 -5.85 32.74
CA ASP A 466 5.71 -4.80 33.73
C ASP A 466 5.22 -3.43 33.21
N ARG A 467 4.17 -2.91 33.86
CA ARG A 467 3.56 -1.64 33.49
C ARG A 467 4.49 -0.44 33.75
N ALA A 468 5.39 -0.52 34.71
CA ALA A 468 6.36 0.55 34.96
C ALA A 468 7.39 0.61 33.84
N LEU A 469 7.89 -0.55 33.41
CA LEU A 469 8.76 -0.68 32.24
C LEU A 469 8.05 -0.20 30.97
N ALA A 470 6.77 -0.57 30.76
CA ALA A 470 5.98 -0.14 29.62
C ALA A 470 5.81 1.39 29.58
N ALA A 471 5.59 2.04 30.73
CA ALA A 471 5.50 3.49 30.81
C ALA A 471 6.86 4.17 30.53
N ALA A 472 7.95 3.66 31.08
CA ALA A 472 9.31 4.16 30.84
C ALA A 472 9.69 4.06 29.36
N ALA A 473 9.42 2.92 28.71
CA ALA A 473 9.69 2.68 27.29
C ALA A 473 8.92 3.63 26.34
N CYS A 474 7.87 4.30 26.81
CA CYS A 474 7.16 5.33 26.05
C CYS A 474 7.82 6.73 26.10
N THR A 475 8.82 6.92 26.97
CA THR A 475 9.44 8.23 27.24
C THR A 475 10.96 8.22 27.14
N GLU A 476 11.57 7.07 27.37
CA GLU A 476 13.00 6.88 27.44
C GLU A 476 13.48 5.97 26.30
N GLU A 477 14.80 6.00 26.02
CA GLU A 477 15.42 5.11 25.05
C GLU A 477 15.43 3.67 25.56
N PHE A 478 14.91 2.76 24.79
CA PHE A 478 14.86 1.35 25.15
C PHE A 478 15.61 0.43 24.15
N ILE A 479 15.87 0.91 22.93
CA ILE A 479 16.71 0.19 21.95
C ILE A 479 18.16 0.15 22.45
N GLY A 480 18.81 -0.99 22.32
CA GLY A 480 20.18 -1.19 22.85
C GLY A 480 20.23 -1.62 24.32
N THR A 481 19.09 -1.64 25.04
CA THR A 481 19.03 -2.10 26.43
C THR A 481 19.33 -3.59 26.51
N ARG A 482 20.18 -3.96 27.47
CA ARG A 482 20.47 -5.36 27.81
C ARG A 482 19.30 -5.96 28.59
N VAL A 483 18.92 -7.17 28.23
CA VAL A 483 17.80 -7.90 28.86
C VAL A 483 18.17 -9.35 29.14
N ALA A 484 17.60 -9.88 30.21
CA ALA A 484 17.57 -11.32 30.49
C ALA A 484 16.26 -11.86 29.91
N ILE A 485 16.36 -12.91 29.09
CA ILE A 485 15.24 -13.51 28.35
C ILE A 485 15.04 -14.94 28.86
N GLY A 486 13.80 -15.31 29.18
CA GLY A 486 13.46 -16.67 29.58
C GLY A 486 11.95 -16.92 29.49
N SER A 487 11.56 -18.12 29.09
CA SER A 487 10.16 -18.57 29.02
C SER A 487 9.25 -17.59 28.24
N GLY A 488 9.77 -17.00 27.15
CA GLY A 488 9.02 -16.05 26.30
C GLY A 488 8.88 -14.63 26.88
N SER A 489 9.43 -14.36 28.07
CA SER A 489 9.42 -13.06 28.73
C SER A 489 10.85 -12.51 28.89
N PHE A 490 10.93 -11.20 29.17
CA PHE A 490 12.20 -10.54 29.47
C PHE A 490 12.08 -9.56 30.64
N ALA A 491 13.23 -9.28 31.27
CA ALA A 491 13.42 -8.17 32.19
C ALA A 491 14.73 -7.45 31.86
N PRO A 492 14.87 -6.14 32.16
CA PRO A 492 16.15 -5.45 32.11
C PRO A 492 17.21 -6.18 32.93
N ALA A 493 18.44 -6.32 32.37
CA ALA A 493 19.54 -7.03 33.00
C ALA A 493 20.26 -6.18 34.07
#